data_aaea24d30464c1e97ba56f433d05bc57
#
_entry.id   aaea24d30464c1e97ba56f433d05bc57
#
_cell.length_a   1.000
_cell.length_b   1.000
_cell.length_c   1.000
_cell.angle_alpha   90.00
_cell.angle_beta   90.00
_cell.angle_gamma   90.00
#
_symmetry.space_group_name_H-M   'P 1'
#
loop_
_entity.id
_entity.type
_entity.pdbx_description
1 polymer ?
#
loop_
_entity_poly.entity_id
_entity_poly.type
_entity_poly.pdbx_seq_one_letter_code
_entity_poly.pdbx_strand_id
1 'polypeptide(L)'
;MKLLFILSGTLLLAGCLGKQTTTLEDRLQNPLFAERYAESVVDRLVELEIIKDPVLEDVAKKAYLDTERKKWLEVTRNARQVQRDGMEGSMLPVGDFAKGDVLYVQGALYFGSLFEIDPLPSIHVYLTTTVDPREIAFPDTTAMDLGLLQSAYGAQTYTVPNVDNPLLYRTVVLWDTEFGRLHSFAQLSK
;
A
#
# COMPACT_ATOMS: atom_id res chain seq x y z
N MET A 1 50.01 22.95 45.16
CA MET A 1 49.86 22.08 44.00
C MET A 1 48.35 21.88 43.79
N LYS A 2 47.69 22.68 42.89
CA LYS A 2 46.24 22.65 42.65
C LYS A 2 46.02 21.87 41.32
N LEU A 3 45.35 20.73 41.42
CA LEU A 3 44.96 19.89 40.29
C LEU A 3 43.68 20.47 39.68
N LEU A 4 43.74 20.89 38.41
CA LEU A 4 42.61 21.39 37.64
C LEU A 4 42.01 20.20 36.90
N PHE A 5 40.80 19.79 37.25
CA PHE A 5 40.01 18.80 36.50
C PHE A 5 39.24 19.49 35.35
N ILE A 6 39.62 19.20 34.11
CA ILE A 6 38.88 19.61 32.92
C ILE A 6 37.86 18.57 32.63
N LEU A 7 36.58 18.92 32.85
CA LEU A 7 35.43 18.09 32.50
C LEU A 7 35.08 18.30 31.01
N SER A 8 35.44 17.31 30.18
CA SER A 8 35.15 17.33 28.74
C SER A 8 33.71 16.86 28.53
N GLY A 9 32.82 17.81 28.29
CA GLY A 9 31.41 17.52 27.98
C GLY A 9 31.27 17.09 26.52
N THR A 10 30.97 15.80 26.29
CA THR A 10 30.63 15.26 24.97
C THR A 10 29.19 15.65 24.64
N LEU A 11 29.00 16.59 23.72
CA LEU A 11 27.68 16.99 23.21
C LEU A 11 27.22 15.90 22.24
N LEU A 12 26.31 15.02 22.68
CA LEU A 12 25.61 14.07 21.82
C LEU A 12 24.61 14.86 20.95
N LEU A 13 24.97 15.11 19.71
CA LEU A 13 24.04 15.56 18.68
C LEU A 13 23.07 14.41 18.38
N ALA A 14 21.91 14.45 19.03
CA ALA A 14 20.76 13.64 18.62
C ALA A 14 20.34 14.13 17.22
N GLY A 15 20.82 13.44 16.18
CA GLY A 15 20.37 13.65 14.81
C GLY A 15 18.86 13.42 14.77
N CYS A 16 18.09 14.44 14.38
CA CYS A 16 16.70 14.29 13.98
C CYS A 16 16.65 13.22 12.88
N LEU A 17 16.09 12.06 13.18
CA LEU A 17 15.64 11.09 12.18
C LEU A 17 14.56 11.80 11.35
N GLY A 18 14.97 12.40 10.24
CA GLY A 18 14.06 13.02 9.29
C GLY A 18 13.02 12.00 8.86
N LYS A 19 11.73 12.34 8.94
CA LYS A 19 10.67 11.58 8.29
C LYS A 19 11.11 11.31 6.85
N GLN A 20 11.36 10.06 6.50
CA GLN A 20 11.60 9.70 5.11
C GLN A 20 10.31 10.02 4.35
N THR A 21 10.34 11.00 3.48
CA THR A 21 9.25 11.29 2.57
C THR A 21 9.20 10.17 1.55
N THR A 22 8.11 9.40 1.56
CA THR A 22 7.86 8.34 0.57
C THR A 22 7.90 8.94 -0.84
N THR A 23 8.84 8.50 -1.66
CA THR A 23 9.00 8.96 -3.05
C THR A 23 7.94 8.32 -3.97
N LEU A 24 7.81 8.83 -5.19
CA LEU A 24 6.99 8.16 -6.20
C LEU A 24 7.51 6.75 -6.50
N GLU A 25 8.84 6.59 -6.55
CA GLU A 25 9.48 5.31 -6.80
C GLU A 25 9.14 4.27 -5.72
N ASP A 26 9.15 4.67 -4.44
CA ASP A 26 8.72 3.81 -3.33
C ASP A 26 7.24 3.39 -3.48
N ARG A 27 6.39 4.33 -3.87
CA ARG A 27 4.95 4.05 -4.07
C ARG A 27 4.68 3.13 -5.25
N LEU A 28 5.49 3.20 -6.31
CA LEU A 28 5.39 2.32 -7.48
C LEU A 28 5.79 0.86 -7.17
N GLN A 29 6.36 0.58 -5.99
CA GLN A 29 6.55 -0.80 -5.52
C GLN A 29 5.22 -1.49 -5.13
N ASN A 30 4.17 -0.73 -4.86
CA ASN A 30 2.82 -1.26 -4.66
C ASN A 30 2.15 -1.49 -6.01
N PRO A 31 1.85 -2.75 -6.40
CA PRO A 31 1.32 -3.06 -7.74
C PRO A 31 -0.03 -2.41 -8.05
N LEU A 32 -0.92 -2.31 -7.04
CA LEU A 32 -2.23 -1.65 -7.20
C LEU A 32 -2.09 -0.13 -7.43
N PHE A 33 -1.13 0.50 -6.76
CA PHE A 33 -0.82 1.90 -6.99
C PHE A 33 -0.13 2.11 -8.34
N ALA A 34 0.86 1.25 -8.67
CA ALA A 34 1.66 1.36 -9.89
C ALA A 34 0.79 1.25 -11.15
N GLU A 35 -0.13 0.29 -11.20
CA GLU A 35 -1.07 0.14 -12.30
C GLU A 35 -1.88 1.41 -12.48
N ARG A 36 -2.61 1.84 -11.44
CA ARG A 36 -3.50 2.99 -11.50
C ARG A 36 -2.77 4.28 -11.86
N TYR A 37 -1.60 4.51 -11.28
CA TYR A 37 -0.79 5.70 -11.59
C TYR A 37 -0.33 5.69 -13.04
N ALA A 38 0.21 4.56 -13.50
CA ALA A 38 0.72 4.41 -14.87
C ALA A 38 -0.40 4.56 -15.91
N GLU A 39 -1.58 3.97 -15.68
CA GLU A 39 -2.76 4.17 -16.53
C GLU A 39 -3.16 5.64 -16.60
N SER A 40 -3.24 6.33 -15.45
CA SER A 40 -3.58 7.76 -15.43
C SER A 40 -2.59 8.61 -16.21
N VAL A 41 -1.30 8.25 -16.21
CA VAL A 41 -0.29 8.95 -17.04
C VAL A 41 -0.52 8.63 -18.52
N VAL A 42 -0.72 7.37 -18.88
CA VAL A 42 -0.98 6.99 -20.28
C VAL A 42 -2.23 7.69 -20.82
N ASP A 43 -3.33 7.68 -20.07
CA ASP A 43 -4.57 8.33 -20.46
C ASP A 43 -4.37 9.82 -20.70
N ARG A 44 -3.60 10.48 -19.83
CA ARG A 44 -3.28 11.91 -20.01
C ARG A 44 -2.44 12.16 -21.27
N LEU A 45 -1.46 11.31 -21.56
CA LEU A 45 -0.64 11.42 -22.77
C LEU A 45 -1.47 11.19 -24.05
N VAL A 46 -2.41 10.22 -24.01
CA VAL A 46 -3.35 9.97 -25.12
C VAL A 46 -4.33 11.13 -25.30
N GLU A 47 -4.81 11.70 -24.21
CA GLU A 47 -5.69 12.88 -24.26
C GLU A 47 -5.03 14.05 -25.01
N LEU A 48 -3.74 14.33 -24.78
CA LEU A 48 -3.00 15.37 -25.51
C LEU A 48 -2.99 15.12 -27.01
N GLU A 49 -2.91 13.86 -27.47
CA GLU A 49 -3.00 13.50 -28.88
C GLU A 49 -4.41 13.72 -29.44
N ILE A 50 -5.45 13.31 -28.68
CA ILE A 50 -6.84 13.44 -29.13
C ILE A 50 -7.24 14.90 -29.31
N ILE A 51 -6.88 15.78 -28.36
CA ILE A 51 -7.19 17.20 -28.42
C ILE A 51 -6.27 18.00 -29.37
N LYS A 52 -5.27 17.32 -29.97
CA LYS A 52 -4.24 17.94 -30.83
C LYS A 52 -3.55 19.11 -30.13
N ASP A 53 -3.08 18.85 -28.90
CA ASP A 53 -2.42 19.87 -28.09
C ASP A 53 -1.22 20.49 -28.85
N PRO A 54 -1.06 21.83 -28.88
CA PRO A 54 0.05 22.51 -29.57
C PRO A 54 1.45 21.99 -29.14
N VAL A 55 1.59 21.39 -27.97
CA VAL A 55 2.86 20.79 -27.54
C VAL A 55 3.36 19.72 -28.52
N LEU A 56 2.47 19.09 -29.30
CA LEU A 56 2.79 18.06 -30.28
C LEU A 56 3.35 18.61 -31.61
N GLU A 57 3.31 19.92 -31.84
CA GLU A 57 3.94 20.58 -33.01
C GLU A 57 5.49 20.54 -32.86
N ASP A 58 5.99 20.47 -31.62
CA ASP A 58 7.41 20.29 -31.32
C ASP A 58 7.79 18.82 -31.47
N VAL A 59 8.66 18.50 -32.44
CA VAL A 59 9.09 17.14 -32.76
C VAL A 59 9.78 16.49 -31.56
N ALA A 60 10.58 17.23 -30.79
CA ALA A 60 11.30 16.67 -29.63
C ALA A 60 10.32 16.32 -28.49
N LYS A 61 9.33 17.18 -28.23
CA LYS A 61 8.30 16.92 -27.23
C LYS A 61 7.40 15.75 -27.60
N LYS A 62 7.04 15.63 -28.89
CA LYS A 62 6.31 14.47 -29.39
C LYS A 62 7.09 13.18 -29.20
N ALA A 63 8.38 13.15 -29.53
CA ALA A 63 9.23 11.99 -29.33
C ALA A 63 9.38 11.63 -27.83
N TYR A 64 9.47 12.62 -26.96
CA TYR A 64 9.46 12.43 -25.51
C TYR A 64 8.13 11.79 -25.04
N LEU A 65 6.99 12.33 -25.49
CA LEU A 65 5.67 11.79 -25.17
C LEU A 65 5.53 10.32 -25.58
N ASP A 66 5.96 9.97 -26.81
CA ASP A 66 5.94 8.58 -27.29
C ASP A 66 6.80 7.64 -26.44
N THR A 67 7.94 8.15 -25.96
CA THR A 67 8.86 7.41 -25.10
C THR A 67 8.25 7.17 -23.71
N GLU A 68 7.72 8.22 -23.09
CA GLU A 68 7.06 8.12 -21.78
C GLU A 68 5.82 7.22 -21.85
N ARG A 69 5.00 7.32 -22.89
CA ARG A 69 3.85 6.43 -23.07
C ARG A 69 4.25 4.95 -23.10
N LYS A 70 5.30 4.59 -23.83
CA LYS A 70 5.81 3.21 -23.88
C LYS A 70 6.30 2.74 -22.51
N LYS A 71 7.03 3.58 -21.79
CA LYS A 71 7.53 3.32 -20.45
C LYS A 71 6.37 3.05 -19.47
N TRP A 72 5.35 3.90 -19.45
CA TRP A 72 4.24 3.76 -18.52
C TRP A 72 3.31 2.59 -18.86
N LEU A 73 3.15 2.26 -20.15
CA LEU A 73 2.49 1.02 -20.57
C LEU A 73 3.23 -0.23 -20.08
N GLU A 74 4.56 -0.19 -20.02
CA GLU A 74 5.35 -1.30 -19.48
C GLU A 74 5.17 -1.41 -17.96
N VAL A 75 5.16 -0.29 -17.24
CA VAL A 75 4.85 -0.27 -15.79
C VAL A 75 3.48 -0.89 -15.53
N THR A 76 2.44 -0.51 -16.29
CA THR A 76 1.08 -1.09 -16.18
C THR A 76 1.11 -2.61 -16.40
N ARG A 77 1.79 -3.08 -17.45
CA ARG A 77 1.89 -4.52 -17.75
C ARG A 77 2.53 -5.31 -16.62
N ASN A 78 3.64 -4.80 -16.09
CA ASN A 78 4.38 -5.44 -15.01
C ASN A 78 3.55 -5.47 -13.72
N ALA A 79 2.89 -4.36 -13.37
CA ALA A 79 2.01 -4.30 -12.21
C ALA A 79 0.87 -5.32 -12.31
N ARG A 80 0.19 -5.42 -13.45
CA ARG A 80 -0.86 -6.42 -13.71
C ARG A 80 -0.34 -7.85 -13.66
N GLN A 81 0.92 -8.09 -14.09
CA GLN A 81 1.50 -9.42 -13.98
C GLN A 81 1.68 -9.81 -12.52
N VAL A 82 2.22 -8.93 -11.68
CA VAL A 82 2.38 -9.17 -10.24
C VAL A 82 1.02 -9.43 -9.58
N GLN A 83 -0.01 -8.67 -9.93
CA GLN A 83 -1.37 -8.85 -9.39
C GLN A 83 -1.90 -10.26 -9.75
N ARG A 84 -1.77 -10.71 -10.99
CA ARG A 84 -2.18 -12.07 -11.40
C ARG A 84 -1.48 -13.19 -10.64
N ASP A 85 -0.27 -12.93 -10.14
CA ASP A 85 0.50 -13.91 -9.36
C ASP A 85 0.05 -13.92 -7.88
N GLY A 86 -0.73 -12.93 -7.45
CA GLY A 86 -1.25 -12.75 -6.10
C GLY A 86 -2.66 -13.27 -5.86
N MET A 87 -3.19 -12.94 -4.71
CA MET A 87 -4.60 -13.08 -4.33
C MET A 87 -5.17 -11.69 -4.08
N GLU A 88 -6.27 -11.38 -4.72
CA GLU A 88 -6.92 -10.06 -4.64
C GLU A 88 -8.27 -10.14 -3.92
N GLY A 89 -8.69 -9.02 -3.35
CA GLY A 89 -10.00 -8.84 -2.75
C GLY A 89 -10.35 -7.37 -2.61
N SER A 90 -11.64 -7.10 -2.40
CA SER A 90 -12.12 -5.74 -2.11
C SER A 90 -12.63 -5.65 -0.69
N MET A 91 -12.42 -4.51 -0.04
CA MET A 91 -12.87 -4.26 1.33
C MET A 91 -14.39 -4.29 1.42
N LEU A 92 -14.89 -5.05 2.40
CA LEU A 92 -16.31 -5.19 2.75
C LEU A 92 -16.54 -4.51 4.10
N PRO A 93 -17.45 -3.53 4.18
CA PRO A 93 -17.78 -2.84 5.43
C PRO A 93 -18.56 -3.75 6.40
N VAL A 94 -18.31 -3.57 7.71
CA VAL A 94 -19.07 -4.23 8.78
C VAL A 94 -19.52 -3.18 9.80
N GLY A 95 -20.53 -2.37 9.42
CA GLY A 95 -21.04 -1.29 10.25
C GLY A 95 -20.43 0.07 10.00
N ASP A 96 -19.13 0.15 9.81
CA ASP A 96 -18.40 1.38 9.46
C ASP A 96 -18.04 1.35 7.96
N PHE A 97 -17.83 2.53 7.35
CA PHE A 97 -17.50 2.63 5.93
C PHE A 97 -16.13 2.03 5.62
N ALA A 98 -16.05 1.25 4.54
CA ALA A 98 -14.80 0.73 4.00
C ALA A 98 -14.92 0.47 2.50
N LYS A 99 -13.88 0.80 1.75
CA LYS A 99 -13.74 0.47 0.32
C LYS A 99 -12.27 0.35 -0.08
N GLY A 100 -12.04 -0.17 -1.26
CA GLY A 100 -10.73 -0.29 -1.90
C GLY A 100 -10.28 -1.72 -2.03
N ASP A 101 -9.28 -1.91 -2.89
CA ASP A 101 -8.76 -3.22 -3.23
C ASP A 101 -7.53 -3.53 -2.40
N VAL A 102 -7.34 -4.80 -2.12
CA VAL A 102 -6.18 -5.36 -1.42
C VAL A 102 -5.59 -6.49 -2.24
N LEU A 103 -4.28 -6.66 -2.16
CA LEU A 103 -3.52 -7.68 -2.86
C LEU A 103 -2.52 -8.32 -1.91
N TYR A 104 -2.54 -9.64 -1.81
CA TYR A 104 -1.50 -10.40 -1.12
C TYR A 104 -0.64 -11.15 -2.13
N VAL A 105 0.62 -10.79 -2.23
CA VAL A 105 1.58 -11.40 -3.16
C VAL A 105 3.01 -11.31 -2.61
N GLN A 106 3.80 -12.35 -2.83
CA GLN A 106 5.26 -12.38 -2.54
C GLN A 106 5.63 -11.93 -1.10
N GLY A 107 4.83 -12.31 -0.12
CA GLY A 107 5.07 -11.96 1.28
C GLY A 107 4.77 -10.50 1.65
N ALA A 108 3.98 -9.81 0.84
CA ALA A 108 3.51 -8.46 1.11
C ALA A 108 2.01 -8.34 0.91
N LEU A 109 1.37 -7.56 1.76
CA LEU A 109 -0.02 -7.14 1.64
C LEU A 109 -0.06 -5.67 1.23
N TYR A 110 -0.76 -5.40 0.14
CA TYR A 110 -0.91 -4.07 -0.43
C TYR A 110 -2.36 -3.60 -0.36
N PHE A 111 -2.56 -2.35 0.02
CA PHE A 111 -3.83 -1.65 -0.16
C PHE A 111 -3.70 -0.70 -1.35
N GLY A 112 -4.74 -0.63 -2.17
CA GLY A 112 -4.76 0.21 -3.36
C GLY A 112 -4.94 1.70 -3.06
N SER A 113 -4.73 2.54 -4.07
CA SER A 113 -4.83 4.00 -3.95
C SER A 113 -6.25 4.51 -3.65
N LEU A 114 -7.27 3.68 -3.88
CA LEU A 114 -8.68 3.98 -3.55
C LEU A 114 -9.11 3.46 -2.18
N PHE A 115 -8.19 2.87 -1.42
CA PHE A 115 -8.50 2.45 -0.06
C PHE A 115 -8.95 3.64 0.77
N GLU A 116 -10.08 3.46 1.45
CA GLU A 116 -10.66 4.47 2.34
C GLU A 116 -11.55 3.77 3.37
N ILE A 117 -11.40 4.16 4.63
CA ILE A 117 -12.22 3.69 5.74
C ILE A 117 -12.59 4.85 6.67
N ASP A 118 -13.61 4.66 7.49
CA ASP A 118 -13.85 5.53 8.64
C ASP A 118 -12.72 5.34 9.66
N PRO A 119 -12.00 6.43 10.05
CA PRO A 119 -10.83 6.29 10.91
C PRO A 119 -11.22 6.00 12.36
N LEU A 120 -10.53 5.04 12.97
CA LEU A 120 -10.55 4.77 14.41
C LEU A 120 -9.10 4.71 14.93
N PRO A 121 -8.86 4.97 16.23
CA PRO A 121 -7.50 5.16 16.75
C PRO A 121 -6.66 3.87 16.82
N SER A 122 -7.27 2.69 16.86
CA SER A 122 -6.61 1.42 17.19
C SER A 122 -6.89 0.31 16.17
N ILE A 123 -7.09 0.68 14.90
CA ILE A 123 -7.29 -0.32 13.85
C ILE A 123 -5.96 -1.00 13.53
N HIS A 124 -5.94 -2.31 13.70
CA HIS A 124 -4.86 -3.19 13.27
C HIS A 124 -5.24 -3.94 12.01
N VAL A 125 -4.24 -4.25 11.20
CA VAL A 125 -4.36 -5.06 10.00
C VAL A 125 -3.99 -6.48 10.33
N TYR A 126 -4.91 -7.43 10.09
CA TYR A 126 -4.67 -8.86 10.27
C TYR A 126 -4.77 -9.60 8.95
N LEU A 127 -4.04 -10.70 8.85
CA LEU A 127 -4.18 -11.68 7.78
C LEU A 127 -4.48 -13.04 8.41
N THR A 128 -5.57 -13.71 7.98
CA THR A 128 -6.04 -14.96 8.59
C THR A 128 -6.45 -16.00 7.56
N THR A 129 -6.50 -17.26 7.99
CA THR A 129 -7.03 -18.38 7.19
C THR A 129 -8.57 -18.48 7.26
N THR A 130 -9.19 -17.80 8.22
CA THR A 130 -10.65 -17.76 8.36
C THR A 130 -11.27 -17.08 7.16
N VAL A 131 -12.33 -17.68 6.60
CA VAL A 131 -13.01 -17.16 5.41
C VAL A 131 -13.92 -15.98 5.75
N ASP A 132 -14.72 -16.10 6.80
CA ASP A 132 -15.61 -15.03 7.26
C ASP A 132 -15.38 -14.73 8.74
N PRO A 133 -14.74 -13.59 9.05
CA PRO A 133 -14.44 -13.21 10.43
C PRO A 133 -15.68 -12.80 11.25
N ARG A 134 -16.84 -12.66 10.63
CA ARG A 134 -18.11 -12.36 11.34
C ARG A 134 -18.71 -13.56 12.05
N GLU A 135 -18.32 -14.76 11.64
CA GLU A 135 -18.91 -16.03 12.13
C GLU A 135 -18.14 -16.64 13.31
N ILE A 136 -17.03 -16.02 13.71
CA ILE A 136 -16.14 -16.55 14.75
C ILE A 136 -15.75 -15.48 15.77
N ALA A 137 -15.22 -15.93 16.92
CA ALA A 137 -14.51 -15.02 17.82
C ALA A 137 -13.17 -14.60 17.19
N PHE A 138 -13.00 -13.30 16.99
CA PHE A 138 -11.77 -12.75 16.42
C PHE A 138 -11.02 -11.88 17.45
N PRO A 139 -9.66 -11.85 17.45
CA PRO A 139 -8.76 -12.58 16.55
C PRO A 139 -8.76 -14.09 16.79
N ASP A 140 -8.75 -14.87 15.70
CA ASP A 140 -8.65 -16.33 15.76
C ASP A 140 -7.18 -16.79 15.91
N THR A 141 -6.97 -18.11 16.11
CA THR A 141 -5.63 -18.66 16.34
C THR A 141 -4.69 -18.61 15.12
N THR A 142 -5.22 -18.31 13.93
CA THR A 142 -4.45 -18.20 12.70
C THR A 142 -4.22 -16.74 12.30
N ALA A 143 -4.84 -15.79 13.01
CA ALA A 143 -4.75 -14.37 12.72
C ALA A 143 -3.34 -13.85 13.00
N MET A 144 -2.69 -13.34 11.96
CA MET A 144 -1.41 -12.65 12.04
C MET A 144 -1.64 -11.14 12.11
N ASP A 145 -1.23 -10.52 13.20
CA ASP A 145 -1.22 -9.06 13.33
C ASP A 145 -0.05 -8.47 12.52
N LEU A 146 -0.35 -7.71 11.50
CA LEU A 146 0.61 -7.00 10.65
C LEU A 146 0.91 -5.58 11.18
N GLY A 147 0.27 -5.18 12.27
CA GLY A 147 0.46 -3.91 12.94
C GLY A 147 -0.67 -2.90 12.72
N LEU A 148 -0.47 -1.74 13.31
CA LEU A 148 -1.42 -0.62 13.26
C LEU A 148 -1.62 -0.16 11.82
N LEU A 149 -2.86 0.19 11.46
CA LEU A 149 -3.19 0.78 10.16
C LEU A 149 -2.40 2.09 9.97
N GLN A 150 -1.64 2.17 8.89
CA GLN A 150 -0.76 3.32 8.62
C GLN A 150 -1.54 4.59 8.27
N SER A 151 -2.67 4.43 7.58
CA SER A 151 -3.55 5.53 7.17
C SER A 151 -4.96 5.02 6.90
N ALA A 152 -5.97 5.82 7.19
CA ALA A 152 -7.34 5.55 6.77
C ALA A 152 -7.56 5.73 5.25
N TYR A 153 -6.57 6.25 4.53
CA TYR A 153 -6.68 6.62 3.12
C TYR A 153 -5.45 6.23 2.30
N GLY A 154 -5.69 5.72 1.11
CA GLY A 154 -4.70 5.54 0.06
C GLY A 154 -3.82 4.30 0.19
N ALA A 155 -2.84 4.23 -0.70
CA ALA A 155 -1.98 3.07 -0.87
C ALA A 155 -1.06 2.86 0.34
N GLN A 156 -1.01 1.62 0.84
CA GLN A 156 -0.19 1.19 1.97
C GLN A 156 0.40 -0.18 1.70
N THR A 157 1.45 -0.53 2.42
CA THR A 157 2.12 -1.82 2.27
C THR A 157 2.51 -2.37 3.64
N TYR A 158 2.27 -3.66 3.84
CA TYR A 158 2.64 -4.41 5.03
C TYR A 158 3.48 -5.61 4.64
N THR A 159 4.55 -5.84 5.37
CA THR A 159 5.32 -7.09 5.25
C THR A 159 4.58 -8.20 5.97
N VAL A 160 4.33 -9.30 5.27
CA VAL A 160 3.74 -10.50 5.86
C VAL A 160 4.86 -11.44 6.31
N PRO A 161 4.84 -11.94 7.55
CA PRO A 161 5.79 -12.94 8.00
C PRO A 161 5.80 -14.17 7.08
N ASN A 162 6.96 -14.80 6.94
CA ASN A 162 7.08 -15.99 6.11
C ASN A 162 6.21 -17.12 6.66
N VAL A 163 5.39 -17.73 5.79
CA VAL A 163 4.48 -18.82 6.13
C VAL A 163 4.67 -19.98 5.16
N ASP A 164 4.46 -21.22 5.63
CA ASP A 164 4.66 -22.43 4.83
C ASP A 164 3.73 -22.47 3.59
N ASN A 165 2.48 -22.05 3.76
CA ASN A 165 1.51 -22.02 2.67
C ASN A 165 0.73 -20.69 2.63
N PRO A 166 1.20 -19.71 1.86
CA PRO A 166 0.54 -18.41 1.72
C PRO A 166 -0.91 -18.47 1.22
N LEU A 167 -1.25 -19.49 0.42
CA LEU A 167 -2.59 -19.64 -0.16
C LEU A 167 -3.68 -20.00 0.85
N LEU A 168 -3.31 -20.39 2.07
CA LEU A 168 -4.28 -20.61 3.15
C LEU A 168 -4.79 -19.30 3.75
N TYR A 169 -4.03 -18.23 3.65
CA TYR A 169 -4.37 -16.92 4.21
C TYR A 169 -5.25 -16.16 3.22
N ARG A 170 -6.55 -16.22 3.45
CA ARG A 170 -7.57 -15.80 2.48
C ARG A 170 -8.40 -14.60 2.90
N THR A 171 -8.12 -14.02 4.07
CA THR A 171 -8.90 -12.88 4.56
C THR A 171 -8.01 -11.86 5.22
N VAL A 172 -8.12 -10.62 4.75
CA VAL A 172 -7.58 -9.44 5.42
C VAL A 172 -8.65 -8.89 6.34
N VAL A 173 -8.31 -8.61 7.59
CA VAL A 173 -9.24 -8.10 8.59
C VAL A 173 -8.71 -6.78 9.16
N LEU A 174 -9.56 -5.78 9.22
CA LEU A 174 -9.34 -4.56 9.97
C LEU A 174 -10.11 -4.68 11.29
N TRP A 175 -9.35 -4.75 12.38
CA TRP A 175 -9.89 -4.97 13.72
C TRP A 175 -9.50 -3.83 14.64
N ASP A 176 -10.48 -3.23 15.31
CA ASP A 176 -10.23 -2.26 16.37
C ASP A 176 -9.89 -3.01 17.66
N THR A 177 -8.66 -2.89 18.11
CA THR A 177 -8.15 -3.63 19.26
C THR A 177 -8.64 -3.06 20.59
N GLU A 178 -8.92 -1.75 20.68
CA GLU A 178 -9.42 -1.11 21.89
C GLU A 178 -10.91 -1.34 22.10
N PHE A 179 -11.70 -1.31 21.02
CA PHE A 179 -13.13 -1.58 21.10
C PHE A 179 -13.47 -3.07 20.96
N GLY A 180 -12.48 -3.91 20.62
CA GLY A 180 -12.66 -5.35 20.46
C GLY A 180 -13.70 -5.69 19.38
N ARG A 181 -13.68 -4.99 18.23
CA ARG A 181 -14.67 -5.15 17.18
C ARG A 181 -14.11 -5.21 15.76
N LEU A 182 -14.80 -5.96 14.92
CA LEU A 182 -14.54 -6.02 13.50
C LEU A 182 -14.99 -4.71 12.83
N HIS A 183 -14.05 -4.03 12.16
CA HIS A 183 -14.35 -2.83 11.37
C HIS A 183 -14.75 -3.21 9.93
N SER A 184 -13.90 -3.96 9.25
CA SER A 184 -14.08 -4.37 7.87
C SER A 184 -13.15 -5.53 7.52
N PHE A 185 -13.38 -6.19 6.40
CA PHE A 185 -12.53 -7.29 5.94
C PHE A 185 -12.53 -7.37 4.41
N ALA A 186 -11.58 -8.11 3.85
CA ALA A 186 -11.57 -8.46 2.43
C ALA A 186 -11.28 -9.95 2.28
N GLN A 187 -12.08 -10.64 1.48
CA GLN A 187 -11.82 -12.02 1.09
C GLN A 187 -10.93 -12.04 -0.13
N LEU A 188 -9.79 -12.73 -0.02
CA LEU A 188 -8.80 -12.86 -1.06
C LEU A 188 -9.07 -14.08 -1.93
N SER A 189 -9.01 -13.92 -3.24
CA SER A 189 -9.13 -15.00 -4.22
C SER A 189 -8.09 -14.88 -5.32
N LYS A 190 -7.79 -15.99 -5.97
CA LYS A 190 -6.93 -16.05 -7.16
C LYS A 190 -7.73 -15.97 -8.42
#